data_07b797305bb8dab51f09adba4b6b9d99
#
_entry.id   07b797305bb8dab51f09adba4b6b9d99
#
_cell.length_a   1.000
_cell.length_b   1.000
_cell.length_c   1.000
_cell.angle_alpha   90.00
_cell.angle_beta   90.00
_cell.angle_gamma   90.00
#
_symmetry.space_group_name_H-M   'P 1'
#
loop_
_entity.id
_entity.type
_entity.pdbx_description
1 polymer ?
#
loop_
_entity_poly.entity_id
_entity_poly.type
_entity_poly.pdbx_seq_one_letter_code
_entity_poly.pdbx_strand_id
1 'polypeptide(L)'
;MIILETKRLLLRRQVLQDLDDLWALYGNPEITKYIPDAPRSREEAREELGWHMNGHHKYPELGLWATIHKPSGKFIGRCGLLPWTIAGQREVEVAYTIAQEYWGQGLATEAAQAILQY
;
A
#
# COMPACT_ATOMS: atom_id res chain seq x y z
N MET A 1 -0.72 6.87 -12.54
CA MET A 1 0.27 6.06 -13.27
C MET A 1 0.24 4.63 -12.74
N ILE A 2 -0.01 3.71 -13.65
CA ILE A 2 -0.07 2.28 -13.31
C ILE A 2 1.35 1.76 -13.10
N ILE A 3 1.57 1.04 -12.01
CA ILE A 3 2.85 0.43 -11.69
C ILE A 3 2.89 -1.01 -12.20
N LEU A 4 1.86 -1.80 -11.86
CA LEU A 4 1.74 -3.17 -12.35
C LEU A 4 0.29 -3.63 -12.28
N GLU A 5 0.00 -4.72 -12.97
CA GLU A 5 -1.32 -5.34 -12.94
C GLU A 5 -1.18 -6.84 -12.78
N THR A 6 -2.17 -7.43 -12.12
CA THR A 6 -2.30 -8.88 -12.00
C THR A 6 -3.68 -9.28 -12.53
N LYS A 7 -4.04 -10.54 -12.38
CA LYS A 7 -5.36 -11.01 -12.83
C LYS A 7 -6.50 -10.25 -12.16
N ARG A 8 -6.39 -9.98 -10.85
CA ARG A 8 -7.48 -9.36 -10.07
C ARG A 8 -7.14 -7.98 -9.54
N LEU A 9 -5.88 -7.53 -9.65
CA LEU A 9 -5.43 -6.29 -9.03
C LEU A 9 -4.77 -5.36 -10.03
N LEU A 10 -4.91 -4.05 -9.76
CA LEU A 10 -4.17 -3.00 -10.43
C LEU A 10 -3.49 -2.18 -9.34
N LEU A 11 -2.18 -2.03 -9.44
CA LEU A 11 -1.41 -1.22 -8.52
C LEU A 11 -0.94 0.04 -9.25
N ARG A 12 -1.26 1.19 -8.68
CA ARG A 12 -0.91 2.49 -9.27
C ARG A 12 -0.39 3.44 -8.20
N ARG A 13 0.26 4.50 -8.63
CA ARG A 13 0.67 5.53 -7.67
C ARG A 13 -0.55 6.10 -6.98
N GLN A 14 -0.40 6.41 -5.71
CA GLN A 14 -1.46 7.05 -4.94
C GLN A 14 -1.67 8.48 -5.43
N VAL A 15 -2.90 8.95 -5.33
CA VAL A 15 -3.27 10.33 -5.65
C VAL A 15 -4.05 10.91 -4.47
N LEU A 16 -4.17 12.23 -4.40
CA LEU A 16 -4.82 12.88 -3.27
C LEU A 16 -6.26 12.39 -3.06
N GLN A 17 -6.95 12.04 -4.14
CA GLN A 17 -8.31 11.52 -4.08
C GLN A 17 -8.42 10.18 -3.34
N ASP A 18 -7.29 9.50 -3.11
CA ASP A 18 -7.30 8.24 -2.37
C ASP A 18 -7.40 8.44 -0.85
N LEU A 19 -7.33 9.68 -0.37
CA LEU A 19 -7.27 9.95 1.07
C LEU A 19 -8.44 9.39 1.86
N ASP A 20 -9.67 9.53 1.33
CA ASP A 20 -10.84 9.03 2.03
C ASP A 20 -10.80 7.51 2.19
N ASP A 21 -10.42 6.81 1.13
CA ASP A 21 -10.30 5.35 1.17
C ASP A 21 -9.15 4.90 2.08
N LEU A 22 -8.04 5.63 2.03
CA LEU A 22 -6.89 5.34 2.87
C LEU A 22 -7.23 5.52 4.35
N TRP A 23 -7.88 6.61 4.69
CA TRP A 23 -8.28 6.86 6.08
C TRP A 23 -9.31 5.83 6.55
N ALA A 24 -10.27 5.45 5.70
CA ALA A 24 -11.22 4.40 6.02
C ALA A 24 -10.52 3.07 6.31
N LEU A 25 -9.47 2.75 5.55
CA LEU A 25 -8.67 1.54 5.76
C LEU A 25 -8.04 1.54 7.16
N TYR A 26 -7.37 2.63 7.53
CA TYR A 26 -6.68 2.72 8.82
C TYR A 26 -7.62 3.06 9.98
N GLY A 27 -8.88 3.35 9.70
CA GLY A 27 -9.89 3.48 10.75
C GLY A 27 -10.36 2.16 11.32
N ASN A 28 -10.02 1.05 10.69
CA ASN A 28 -10.39 -0.28 11.16
C ASN A 28 -9.35 -0.81 12.16
N PRO A 29 -9.73 -1.02 13.45
CA PRO A 29 -8.77 -1.53 14.46
C PRO A 29 -8.16 -2.88 14.10
N GLU A 30 -8.87 -3.71 13.33
CA GLU A 30 -8.33 -5.00 12.90
C GLU A 30 -7.15 -4.83 11.95
N ILE A 31 -7.09 -3.69 11.25
CA ILE A 31 -5.96 -3.35 10.40
C ILE A 31 -4.81 -2.81 11.25
N THR A 32 -5.10 -1.82 12.08
CA THR A 32 -4.07 -1.06 12.79
C THR A 32 -3.39 -1.83 13.91
N LYS A 33 -4.03 -2.87 14.44
CA LYS A 33 -3.40 -3.63 15.53
C LYS A 33 -2.10 -4.33 15.11
N TYR A 34 -1.87 -4.50 13.82
CA TYR A 34 -0.65 -5.11 13.30
C TYR A 34 0.33 -4.08 12.72
N ILE A 35 0.00 -2.80 12.78
CA ILE A 35 0.80 -1.73 12.17
C ILE A 35 1.08 -0.67 13.23
N PRO A 36 2.21 -0.77 13.95
CA PRO A 36 2.52 0.17 15.03
C PRO A 36 2.58 1.62 14.59
N ASP A 37 3.02 1.86 13.35
CA ASP A 37 3.21 3.21 12.81
C ASP A 37 2.05 3.67 11.92
N ALA A 38 0.89 3.04 12.04
CA ALA A 38 -0.27 3.42 11.24
C ALA A 38 -0.70 4.86 11.55
N PRO A 39 -1.20 5.59 10.53
CA PRO A 39 -1.71 6.93 10.76
C PRO A 39 -2.81 6.93 11.81
N ARG A 40 -2.75 7.86 12.76
CA ARG A 40 -3.71 7.99 13.85
C ARG A 40 -4.75 9.07 13.63
N SER A 41 -4.59 9.86 12.58
CA SER A 41 -5.52 10.91 12.21
C SER A 41 -5.57 11.03 10.70
N ARG A 42 -6.62 11.67 10.21
CA ARG A 42 -6.74 11.94 8.78
C ARG A 42 -5.59 12.80 8.27
N GLU A 43 -5.12 13.73 9.09
CA GLU A 43 -4.01 14.59 8.74
C GLU A 43 -2.70 13.79 8.58
N GLU A 44 -2.43 12.86 9.50
CA GLU A 44 -1.28 11.98 9.38
C GLU A 44 -1.38 11.09 8.13
N ALA A 45 -2.58 10.59 7.84
CA ALA A 45 -2.80 9.80 6.64
C ALA A 45 -2.52 10.60 5.37
N ARG A 46 -2.90 11.88 5.37
CA ARG A 46 -2.64 12.78 4.25
C ARG A 46 -1.15 13.03 4.05
N GLU A 47 -0.42 13.24 5.13
CA GLU A 47 1.03 13.44 5.06
C GLU A 47 1.72 12.20 4.48
N GLU A 48 1.34 11.02 4.99
CA GLU A 48 1.91 9.77 4.52
C GLU A 48 1.56 9.50 3.06
N LEU A 49 0.33 9.82 2.67
CA LEU A 49 -0.08 9.74 1.28
C LEU A 49 0.81 10.59 0.39
N GLY A 50 1.10 11.82 0.83
CA GLY A 50 1.96 12.73 0.09
C GLY A 50 3.36 12.16 -0.14
N TRP A 51 3.90 11.44 0.84
CA TRP A 51 5.23 10.83 0.71
C TRP A 51 5.29 9.80 -0.41
N HIS A 52 4.18 9.12 -0.70
CA HIS A 52 4.15 8.03 -1.66
C HIS A 52 3.57 8.42 -3.03
N MET A 53 3.08 9.64 -3.18
CA MET A 53 2.46 10.05 -4.45
C MET A 53 3.44 10.03 -5.63
N ASN A 54 4.71 10.33 -5.36
CA ASN A 54 5.75 10.34 -6.38
C ASN A 54 6.80 9.24 -6.13
N GLY A 55 6.42 8.21 -5.41
CA GLY A 55 7.33 7.17 -4.96
C GLY A 55 7.99 7.56 -3.64
N HIS A 56 8.84 6.68 -3.12
CA HIS A 56 9.55 6.95 -1.88
C HIS A 56 10.47 8.16 -2.07
N HIS A 57 10.55 9.04 -1.06
CA HIS A 57 11.27 10.31 -1.20
C HIS A 57 12.77 10.14 -1.51
N LYS A 58 13.41 9.05 -1.07
CA LYS A 58 14.81 8.75 -1.38
C LYS A 58 14.97 7.81 -2.56
N TYR A 59 14.00 6.94 -2.78
CA TYR A 59 14.05 5.91 -3.81
C TYR A 59 12.74 5.92 -4.58
N PRO A 60 12.61 6.82 -5.58
CA PRO A 60 11.32 7.01 -6.27
C PRO A 60 10.74 5.75 -6.92
N GLU A 61 11.58 4.76 -7.21
CA GLU A 61 11.12 3.48 -7.75
C GLU A 61 10.44 2.60 -6.70
N LEU A 62 10.57 2.94 -5.41
CA LEU A 62 9.94 2.23 -4.30
C LEU A 62 8.74 3.03 -3.79
N GLY A 63 8.00 2.47 -2.87
CA GLY A 63 6.88 3.13 -2.22
C GLY A 63 5.70 2.21 -2.06
N LEU A 64 4.63 2.75 -1.50
CA LEU A 64 3.36 2.04 -1.38
C LEU A 64 2.42 2.53 -2.45
N TRP A 65 1.78 1.61 -3.15
CA TRP A 65 0.92 1.90 -4.29
C TRP A 65 -0.53 1.59 -3.95
N ALA A 66 -1.44 2.42 -4.48
CA ALA A 66 -2.87 2.17 -4.34
C ALA A 66 -3.20 0.85 -5.02
N THR A 67 -3.90 -0.02 -4.30
CA THR A 67 -4.26 -1.35 -4.79
C THR A 67 -5.74 -1.37 -5.10
N ILE A 68 -6.08 -1.58 -6.37
CA ILE A 68 -7.45 -1.55 -6.88
C ILE A 68 -7.87 -2.98 -7.21
N HIS A 69 -9.03 -3.36 -6.70
CA HIS A 69 -9.63 -4.66 -6.99
C HIS A 69 -10.36 -4.54 -8.33
N LYS A 70 -9.84 -5.16 -9.37
CA LYS A 70 -10.38 -5.01 -10.73
C LYS A 70 -11.87 -5.34 -10.86
N PRO A 71 -12.35 -6.47 -10.29
CA PRO A 71 -13.78 -6.81 -10.47
C PRO A 71 -14.73 -5.76 -9.90
N SER A 72 -14.36 -5.08 -8.82
CA SER A 72 -15.23 -4.07 -8.18
C SER A 72 -14.83 -2.64 -8.50
N GLY A 73 -13.62 -2.43 -9.00
CA GLY A 73 -13.09 -1.08 -9.22
C GLY A 73 -12.75 -0.32 -7.95
N LYS A 74 -12.76 -0.99 -6.80
CA LYS A 74 -12.57 -0.31 -5.50
C LYS A 74 -11.13 -0.32 -5.04
N PHE A 75 -10.74 0.78 -4.38
CA PHE A 75 -9.49 0.86 -3.62
C PHE A 75 -9.64 -0.09 -2.41
N ILE A 76 -8.76 -1.07 -2.32
CA ILE A 76 -8.82 -2.06 -1.23
C ILE A 76 -7.61 -2.05 -0.32
N GLY A 77 -6.62 -1.22 -0.61
CA GLY A 77 -5.45 -1.17 0.24
C GLY A 77 -4.24 -0.54 -0.42
N ARG A 78 -3.08 -0.81 0.17
CA ARG A 78 -1.79 -0.37 -0.35
C ARG A 78 -0.82 -1.54 -0.33
N CYS A 79 -0.07 -1.69 -1.42
CA CYS A 79 0.96 -2.71 -1.50
C CYS A 79 2.18 -2.09 -2.18
N GLY A 80 3.37 -2.53 -1.81
CA GLY A 80 4.56 -2.01 -2.45
C GLY A 80 5.85 -2.45 -1.81
N LEU A 81 6.88 -1.63 -1.98
CA LEU A 81 8.23 -1.89 -1.51
C LEU A 81 8.69 -0.74 -0.62
N LEU A 82 9.20 -1.07 0.55
CA LEU A 82 9.74 -0.09 1.49
C LEU A 82 11.21 -0.39 1.75
N PRO A 83 12.07 0.63 1.71
CA PRO A 83 13.49 0.45 2.04
C PRO A 83 13.70 0.53 3.55
N TRP A 84 14.59 -0.30 4.04
CA TRP A 84 15.02 -0.30 5.45
C TRP A 84 16.54 -0.36 5.52
N THR A 85 17.10 0.12 6.64
CA THR A 85 18.52 -0.09 6.94
C THR A 85 18.58 -0.95 8.21
N ILE A 86 19.13 -2.14 8.06
CA ILE A 86 19.25 -3.11 9.16
C ILE A 86 20.73 -3.47 9.29
N ALA A 87 21.31 -3.24 10.48
CA ALA A 87 22.71 -3.53 10.74
C ALA A 87 23.65 -2.89 9.71
N GLY A 88 23.34 -1.69 9.25
CA GLY A 88 24.14 -0.96 8.29
C GLY A 88 23.96 -1.39 6.84
N GLN A 89 23.09 -2.37 6.59
CA GLN A 89 22.80 -2.83 5.23
C GLN A 89 21.42 -2.39 4.80
N ARG A 90 21.31 -2.02 3.52
CA ARG A 90 20.04 -1.64 2.92
C ARG A 90 19.25 -2.88 2.55
N GLU A 91 18.01 -2.94 3.04
CA GLU A 91 17.07 -4.01 2.75
C GLU A 91 15.80 -3.43 2.15
N VAL A 92 15.06 -4.24 1.41
CA VAL A 92 13.78 -3.84 0.82
C VAL A 92 12.72 -4.83 1.28
N GLU A 93 11.63 -4.30 1.84
CA GLU A 93 10.52 -5.10 2.35
C GLU A 93 9.33 -5.03 1.39
N VAL A 94 8.73 -6.17 1.11
CA VAL A 94 7.40 -6.20 0.46
C VAL A 94 6.38 -5.92 1.55
N ALA A 95 5.65 -4.81 1.40
CA ALA A 95 4.66 -4.40 2.38
C ALA A 95 3.28 -4.40 1.74
N TYR A 96 2.27 -4.84 2.50
CA TYR A 96 0.90 -4.81 2.01
C TYR A 96 -0.08 -4.64 3.16
N THR A 97 -1.16 -3.90 2.90
CA THR A 97 -2.27 -3.71 3.82
C THR A 97 -3.54 -3.78 2.98
N ILE A 98 -4.35 -4.79 3.23
CA ILE A 98 -5.59 -5.03 2.48
C ILE A 98 -6.79 -4.88 3.42
N ALA A 99 -7.86 -4.23 2.95
CA ALA A 99 -9.08 -4.08 3.71
C ALA A 99 -9.62 -5.44 4.15
N GLN A 100 -10.09 -5.52 5.41
CA GLN A 100 -10.48 -6.76 6.04
C GLN A 100 -11.52 -7.56 5.23
N GLU A 101 -12.45 -6.87 4.61
CA GLU A 101 -13.51 -7.51 3.82
C GLU A 101 -13.00 -8.28 2.61
N TYR A 102 -11.74 -8.06 2.23
CA TYR A 102 -11.09 -8.77 1.12
C TYR A 102 -10.09 -9.84 1.58
N TRP A 103 -9.99 -10.07 2.88
CA TRP A 103 -9.11 -11.10 3.41
C TRP A 103 -9.62 -12.50 3.04
N GLY A 104 -8.70 -13.45 3.00
CA GLY A 104 -9.06 -14.84 2.75
C GLY A 104 -9.27 -15.19 1.28
N GLN A 105 -8.96 -14.26 0.38
CA GLN A 105 -9.14 -14.48 -1.06
C GLN A 105 -7.82 -14.65 -1.83
N GLY A 106 -6.69 -14.62 -1.12
CA GLY A 106 -5.38 -14.75 -1.75
C GLY A 106 -4.88 -13.48 -2.43
N LEU A 107 -5.52 -12.34 -2.21
CA LEU A 107 -5.16 -11.08 -2.89
C LEU A 107 -3.81 -10.55 -2.43
N ALA A 108 -3.51 -10.61 -1.13
CA ALA A 108 -2.21 -10.19 -0.63
C ALA A 108 -1.07 -11.01 -1.22
N THR A 109 -1.27 -12.32 -1.34
CA THR A 109 -0.30 -13.22 -1.96
C THR A 109 -0.11 -12.88 -3.43
N GLU A 110 -1.20 -12.63 -4.15
CA GLU A 110 -1.15 -12.24 -5.55
C GLU A 110 -0.36 -10.95 -5.74
N ALA A 111 -0.61 -9.95 -4.89
CA ALA A 111 0.11 -8.68 -4.93
C ALA A 111 1.61 -8.89 -4.63
N ALA A 112 1.91 -9.63 -3.57
CA ALA A 112 3.30 -9.86 -3.15
C ALA A 112 4.10 -10.57 -4.23
N GLN A 113 3.53 -11.59 -4.85
CA GLN A 113 4.21 -12.32 -5.92
C GLN A 113 4.52 -11.42 -7.12
N ALA A 114 3.57 -10.57 -7.51
CA ALA A 114 3.76 -9.66 -8.61
C ALA A 114 4.83 -8.59 -8.29
N ILE A 115 4.81 -8.08 -7.06
CA ILE A 115 5.76 -7.07 -6.61
C ILE A 115 7.19 -7.63 -6.60
N LEU A 116 7.36 -8.89 -6.19
CA LEU A 116 8.67 -9.53 -6.17
C LEU A 116 9.27 -9.67 -7.57
N GLN A 117 8.44 -9.66 -8.62
CA GLN A 117 8.90 -9.73 -10.00
C GLN A 117 9.04 -8.34 -10.64
N TYR A 118 8.63 -7.34 -9.94
CA TYR A 118 8.71 -5.95 -10.42
C TYR A 118 10.15 -5.43 -10.34
#